data_8c00c50e09378124a76eb106974de1cd
#
_entry.id   8c00c50e09378124a76eb106974de1cd
#
_cell.length_a   1.000
_cell.length_b   1.000
_cell.length_c   1.000
_cell.angle_alpha   90.00
_cell.angle_beta   90.00
_cell.angle_gamma   90.00
#
_symmetry.space_group_name_H-M   'P 1'
#
loop_
_entity.id
_entity.type
_entity.pdbx_description
1 polymer ?
#
loop_
_entity_poly.entity_id
_entity_poly.type
_entity_poly.pdbx_seq_one_letter_code
_entity_poly.pdbx_strand_id
1 'polypeptide(L)'
;MPKYLAEGRYTSDGLTGLVREGASRRRRDIAKTIESAGGKLEVLYFAFGDADLYIICDVPDNISAAALSVVANQSGFVTSKIIVS
;
A
#
# COMPACT_ATOMS: atom_id res chain seq x y z
N MET A 1 -18.20 -0.77 0.86
CA MET A 1 -17.19 0.29 0.81
C MET A 1 -16.59 0.38 -0.59
N PRO A 2 -16.25 1.57 -1.07
CA PRO A 2 -15.64 1.70 -2.38
C PRO A 2 -14.26 1.04 -2.44
N LYS A 3 -13.92 0.56 -3.61
CA LYS A 3 -12.63 -0.07 -3.87
C LYS A 3 -11.66 0.93 -4.47
N TYR A 4 -10.42 0.80 -4.08
CA TYR A 4 -9.33 1.64 -4.57
C TYR A 4 -8.18 0.78 -5.05
N LEU A 5 -7.55 1.22 -6.13
CA LEU A 5 -6.31 0.62 -6.62
C LEU A 5 -5.15 1.51 -6.18
N ALA A 6 -4.21 0.93 -5.48
CA ALA A 6 -2.98 1.61 -5.11
C ALA A 6 -1.80 1.00 -5.86
N GLU A 7 -0.96 1.87 -6.41
CA GLU A 7 0.31 1.49 -7.02
C GLU A 7 1.43 1.98 -6.13
N GLY A 8 2.42 1.13 -5.86
CA GLY A 8 3.55 1.50 -5.03
C GLY A 8 4.87 1.22 -5.72
N ARG A 9 5.82 2.12 -5.49
CA ARG A 9 7.20 1.97 -5.94
C ARG A 9 8.10 2.10 -4.72
N TYR A 10 8.87 1.06 -4.44
CA TYR A 10 9.79 1.08 -3.30
C TYR A 10 10.99 1.98 -3.56
N THR A 11 11.40 2.71 -2.51
CA THR A 11 12.71 3.34 -2.46
C THR A 11 13.76 2.26 -2.20
N SER A 12 15.04 2.60 -2.27
CA SER A 12 16.12 1.68 -1.92
C SER A 12 15.96 1.13 -0.50
N ASP A 13 15.59 2.00 0.44
CA ASP A 13 15.36 1.59 1.83
C ASP A 13 14.16 0.65 1.95
N GLY A 14 13.11 0.92 1.19
CA GLY A 14 11.93 0.06 1.15
C GLY A 14 12.23 -1.33 0.62
N LEU A 15 13.02 -1.43 -0.45
CA LEU A 15 13.45 -2.72 -1.01
C LEU A 15 14.34 -3.49 -0.03
N THR A 16 15.26 -2.81 0.62
CA THR A 16 16.12 -3.42 1.64
C THR A 16 15.25 -4.00 2.77
N GLY A 17 14.26 -3.23 3.23
CA GLY A 17 13.33 -3.69 4.25
C GLY A 17 12.52 -4.90 3.82
N LEU A 18 12.03 -4.90 2.57
CA LEU A 18 11.26 -6.02 2.03
C LEU A 18 12.10 -7.31 1.97
N VAL A 19 13.34 -7.22 1.52
CA VAL A 19 14.23 -8.37 1.46
C VAL A 19 14.52 -8.89 2.86
N ARG A 20 14.74 -8.02 3.83
CA ARG A 20 15.04 -8.38 5.21
C ARG A 20 13.85 -9.03 5.91
N GLU A 21 12.66 -8.44 5.77
CA GLU A 21 11.47 -8.84 6.51
C GLU A 21 10.67 -9.95 5.83
N GLY A 22 10.74 -10.00 4.50
CA GLY A 22 9.96 -10.94 3.71
C GLY A 22 8.60 -10.41 3.30
N ALA A 23 8.07 -10.97 2.20
CA ALA A 23 6.82 -10.54 1.60
C ALA A 23 5.60 -10.76 2.51
N SER A 24 5.58 -11.87 3.26
CA SER A 24 4.46 -12.18 4.15
C SER A 24 4.29 -11.16 5.26
N ARG A 25 5.40 -10.72 5.85
CA ARG A 25 5.38 -9.70 6.88
C ARG A 25 4.95 -8.35 6.32
N ARG A 26 5.47 -7.99 5.15
CA ARG A 26 5.09 -6.74 4.48
C ARG A 26 3.60 -6.71 4.20
N ARG A 27 3.04 -7.83 3.72
CA ARG A 27 1.61 -7.95 3.47
C ARG A 27 0.79 -7.72 4.76
N ARG A 28 1.19 -8.32 5.87
CA ARG A 28 0.51 -8.13 7.15
C ARG A 28 0.55 -6.68 7.63
N ASP A 29 1.69 -6.02 7.48
CA ASP A 29 1.84 -4.64 7.90
C ASP A 29 0.97 -3.70 7.06
N ILE A 30 0.91 -3.93 5.75
CA ILE A 30 0.03 -3.18 4.85
C ILE A 30 -1.43 -3.39 5.22
N ALA A 31 -1.83 -4.64 5.48
CA ALA A 31 -3.20 -4.96 5.88
C ALA A 31 -3.58 -4.22 7.17
N LYS A 32 -2.71 -4.21 8.17
CA LYS A 32 -2.95 -3.51 9.43
C LYS A 32 -3.09 -2.01 9.23
N THR A 33 -2.28 -1.42 8.37
CA THR A 33 -2.35 0.01 8.06
C THR A 33 -3.70 0.35 7.42
N ILE A 34 -4.15 -0.46 6.48
CA ILE A 34 -5.45 -0.25 5.82
C ILE A 34 -6.59 -0.43 6.83
N GLU A 35 -6.51 -1.44 7.69
CA GLU A 35 -7.51 -1.67 8.73
C GLU A 35 -7.57 -0.51 9.72
N SER A 36 -6.45 0.12 10.03
CA SER A 36 -6.42 1.28 10.93
C SER A 36 -7.19 2.49 10.38
N ALA A 37 -7.36 2.55 9.07
CA ALA A 37 -8.16 3.58 8.41
C ALA A 37 -9.62 3.16 8.20
N GLY A 38 -10.04 2.04 8.79
CA GLY A 38 -11.38 1.51 8.66
C GLY A 38 -11.61 0.70 7.40
N GLY A 39 -10.54 0.32 6.71
CA GLY A 39 -10.61 -0.40 5.45
C GLY A 39 -10.24 -1.87 5.56
N LYS A 40 -10.12 -2.50 4.42
CA LYS A 40 -9.76 -3.90 4.30
C LYS A 40 -8.88 -4.12 3.08
N LEU A 41 -7.76 -4.82 3.26
CA LEU A 41 -6.95 -5.27 2.13
C LEU A 41 -7.67 -6.42 1.43
N GLU A 42 -7.89 -6.28 0.12
CA GLU A 42 -8.54 -7.31 -0.66
C GLU A 42 -7.51 -8.14 -1.41
N VAL A 43 -6.62 -7.49 -2.16
CA VAL A 43 -5.60 -8.15 -2.97
C VAL A 43 -4.30 -7.37 -2.90
N LEU A 44 -3.19 -8.08 -2.86
CA LEU A 44 -1.86 -7.48 -2.97
C LEU A 44 -1.03 -8.31 -3.95
N TYR A 45 -0.49 -7.64 -4.96
CA TYR A 45 0.45 -8.24 -5.90
C TYR A 45 1.78 -7.50 -5.83
N PHE A 46 2.87 -8.25 -5.75
CA PHE A 46 4.20 -7.71 -6.03
C PHE A 46 4.46 -7.81 -7.53
N ALA A 47 5.17 -6.83 -8.08
CA ALA A 47 5.38 -6.72 -9.51
C ALA A 47 6.83 -6.35 -9.83
N PHE A 48 7.21 -6.57 -11.07
CA PHE A 48 8.50 -6.15 -11.61
C PHE A 48 8.24 -5.19 -12.77
N GLY A 49 8.73 -3.95 -12.67
CA GLY A 49 8.50 -2.95 -13.70
C GLY A 49 8.43 -1.56 -13.10
N ASP A 50 7.56 -0.71 -13.66
CA ASP A 50 7.43 0.68 -13.20
C ASP A 50 6.87 0.77 -11.78
N ALA A 51 5.95 -0.11 -11.44
CA ALA A 51 5.46 -0.27 -10.07
C ALA A 51 5.97 -1.58 -9.49
N ASP A 52 6.23 -1.60 -8.20
CA ASP A 52 6.71 -2.77 -7.47
C ASP A 52 5.59 -3.52 -6.78
N LEU A 53 4.48 -2.85 -6.51
CA LEU A 53 3.32 -3.50 -5.93
C LEU A 53 2.02 -2.84 -6.38
N TYR A 54 0.97 -3.65 -6.39
CA TYR A 54 -0.40 -3.23 -6.65
C TYR A 54 -1.29 -3.73 -5.53
N ILE A 55 -2.15 -2.87 -5.03
CA ILE A 55 -3.07 -3.19 -3.94
C ILE A 55 -4.49 -2.84 -4.36
N ILE A 56 -5.41 -3.76 -4.11
CA ILE A 56 -6.84 -3.45 -4.16
C ILE A 56 -7.36 -3.50 -2.74
N CYS A 57 -7.96 -2.41 -2.28
CA CYS A 57 -8.50 -2.32 -0.94
C CYS A 57 -9.86 -1.63 -0.92
N ASP A 58 -10.64 -1.95 0.11
CA ASP A 58 -11.87 -1.25 0.42
C ASP A 58 -11.57 -0.25 1.53
N VAL A 59 -11.98 1.00 1.34
CA VAL A 59 -11.91 2.02 2.40
C VAL A 59 -13.20 2.82 2.39
N PRO A 60 -13.56 3.44 3.54
CA PRO A 60 -14.87 4.08 3.67
C PRO A 60 -15.11 5.22 2.68
N ASP A 61 -14.09 6.02 2.40
CA ASP A 61 -14.24 7.23 1.59
C ASP A 61 -12.88 7.70 1.03
N ASN A 62 -12.94 8.74 0.19
CA ASN A 62 -11.76 9.33 -0.42
C ASN A 62 -10.82 9.97 0.60
N ILE A 63 -11.35 10.45 1.72
CA ILE A 63 -10.52 11.06 2.77
C ILE A 63 -9.64 10.00 3.41
N SER A 64 -10.21 8.83 3.72
CA SER A 64 -9.44 7.71 4.27
C SER A 64 -8.39 7.21 3.28
N ALA A 65 -8.74 7.13 1.99
CA ALA A 65 -7.81 6.74 0.94
C ALA A 65 -6.64 7.73 0.83
N ALA A 66 -6.93 9.03 0.85
CA ALA A 66 -5.91 10.08 0.82
C ALA A 66 -4.99 9.99 2.04
N ALA A 67 -5.54 9.73 3.22
CA ALA A 67 -4.77 9.59 4.45
C ALA A 67 -3.79 8.41 4.35
N LEU A 68 -4.23 7.28 3.81
CA LEU A 68 -3.35 6.12 3.58
C LEU A 68 -2.20 6.45 2.64
N SER A 69 -2.48 7.19 1.56
CA SER A 69 -1.45 7.63 0.62
C SER A 69 -0.40 8.52 1.29
N VAL A 70 -0.85 9.45 2.13
CA VAL A 70 0.06 10.33 2.88
C VAL A 70 0.94 9.52 3.82
N VAL A 71 0.36 8.60 4.59
CA VAL A 71 1.11 7.75 5.51
C VAL A 71 2.17 6.94 4.77
N ALA A 72 1.80 6.32 3.65
CA ALA A 72 2.73 5.52 2.86
C ALA A 72 3.89 6.37 2.33
N ASN A 73 3.59 7.53 1.75
CA ASN A 73 4.63 8.41 1.19
C ASN A 73 5.53 9.01 2.26
N GLN A 74 5.00 9.30 3.44
CA GLN A 74 5.79 9.83 4.56
C GLN A 74 6.73 8.80 5.17
N SER A 75 6.48 7.51 4.98
CA SER A 75 7.34 6.46 5.52
C SER A 75 8.77 6.51 4.98
N GLY A 76 8.96 7.05 3.78
CA GLY A 76 10.25 7.03 3.09
C GLY A 76 10.58 5.69 2.44
N PHE A 77 9.73 4.67 2.59
CA PHE A 77 9.95 3.33 2.04
C PHE A 77 9.29 3.10 0.70
N VAL A 78 8.24 3.86 0.40
CA VAL A 78 7.48 3.70 -0.82
C VAL A 78 6.97 5.04 -1.31
N THR A 79 6.91 5.19 -2.63
CA THR A 79 6.16 6.25 -3.29
C THR A 79 4.89 5.61 -3.82
N SER A 80 3.74 6.11 -3.40
CA SER A 80 2.47 5.49 -3.76
C SER A 80 1.52 6.47 -4.42
N LYS A 81 0.62 5.90 -5.21
CA LYS A 81 -0.44 6.61 -5.89
C LYS A 81 -1.72 5.80 -5.74
N ILE A 82 -2.82 6.46 -5.40
CA ILE A 82 -4.13 5.81 -5.30
C ILE A 82 -5.00 6.26 -6.45
N ILE A 83 -5.60 5.29 -7.13
CA ILE A 83 -6.49 5.51 -8.25
C ILE A 83 -7.91 5.31 -7.76
N VAL A 84 -8.73 6.31 -7.98
CA VAL A 84 -10.14 6.32 -7.61
C VAL A 84 -10.97 5.97 -8.84
N SER A 85 -11.86 5.00 -8.70
CA SER A 85 -12.74 4.60 -9.78
C SER A 85 -13.88 5.58 -10.03
#